data_5327d5e2076e63713a203752609a04d9
#
_entry.id   5327d5e2076e63713a203752609a04d9
#
_cell.length_a   1.000
_cell.length_b   1.000
_cell.length_c   1.000
_cell.angle_alpha   90.00
_cell.angle_beta   90.00
_cell.angle_gamma   90.00
#
_symmetry.space_group_name_H-M   'P 1'
#
loop_
_entity.id
_entity.type
_entity.pdbx_description
1 polymer ?
#
loop_
_entity_poly.entity_id
_entity_poly.type
_entity_poly.pdbx_seq_one_letter_code
_entity_poly.pdbx_strand_id
1 'polypeptide(L)'
;ENQILFKKRFDHIFFTGGSALGKIVMRAAAEFLTPVTLELGGKSPCIVDRSASLKVAAKRIAWSKTINAGQTCIAPDYLLVHNSIKEALMKEIDCAWNEMYGSPVLASPNYPKIIHQRHFDRLVKLMDSSKIKFGGAVNKETCQIAPTILKDVSTDDPIMQEEIFGPLLPVIGFDTIEEALALIHKFEKPLAVYYYGNSSKAQPVLNKISSGGACINDAMMHMANPNLPFGGVGHSGFGAYHGYNSFLCFSHRKSVLTTPTWIDLPFKYVPFKGFKWLKKFLT
;
A
#
# COMPACT_ATOMS: atom_id res chain seq x y z
N GLU A 1 -17.49 -21.52 2.53
CA GLU A 1 -18.62 -20.71 1.99
C GLU A 1 -18.19 -19.95 0.74
N ASN A 2 -17.03 -19.25 0.74
CA ASN A 2 -16.56 -18.46 -0.41
C ASN A 2 -16.33 -19.31 -1.68
N GLN A 3 -15.96 -20.58 -1.57
CA GLN A 3 -15.80 -21.46 -2.74
C GLN A 3 -17.10 -21.68 -3.53
N ILE A 4 -18.26 -21.55 -2.88
CA ILE A 4 -19.57 -21.67 -3.55
C ILE A 4 -19.83 -20.41 -4.37
N LEU A 5 -19.43 -19.22 -3.87
CA LEU A 5 -19.56 -17.96 -4.58
C LEU A 5 -18.70 -17.95 -5.86
N PHE A 6 -17.50 -18.53 -5.81
CA PHE A 6 -16.61 -18.59 -6.98
C PHE A 6 -17.13 -19.44 -8.14
N LYS A 7 -18.15 -20.28 -7.91
CA LYS A 7 -18.85 -21.04 -8.98
C LYS A 7 -20.03 -20.27 -9.59
N LYS A 8 -20.28 -19.04 -9.14
CA LYS A 8 -21.36 -18.18 -9.65
C LYS A 8 -20.81 -17.13 -10.59
N ARG A 9 -21.60 -16.79 -11.60
CA ARG A 9 -21.30 -15.68 -12.52
C ARG A 9 -21.68 -14.35 -11.87
N PHE A 10 -20.75 -13.39 -11.92
CA PHE A 10 -20.94 -12.00 -11.50
C PHE A 10 -20.54 -11.08 -12.65
N ASP A 11 -21.09 -9.86 -12.68
CA ASP A 11 -20.70 -8.84 -13.65
C ASP A 11 -19.40 -8.12 -13.24
N HIS A 12 -19.06 -8.13 -11.95
CA HIS A 12 -17.82 -7.62 -11.38
C HIS A 12 -17.55 -8.27 -10.03
N ILE A 13 -16.28 -8.49 -9.70
CA ILE A 13 -15.85 -8.95 -8.37
C ILE A 13 -14.91 -7.90 -7.78
N PHE A 14 -15.29 -7.35 -6.63
CA PHE A 14 -14.42 -6.52 -5.81
C PHE A 14 -13.93 -7.34 -4.62
N PHE A 15 -12.63 -7.43 -4.44
CA PHE A 15 -12.02 -8.24 -3.40
C PHE A 15 -10.93 -7.47 -2.66
N THR A 16 -10.94 -7.53 -1.34
CA THR A 16 -9.85 -7.05 -0.46
C THR A 16 -9.31 -8.21 0.34
N GLY A 17 -7.98 -8.36 0.36
CA GLY A 17 -7.31 -9.42 1.13
C GLY A 17 -5.87 -9.65 0.74
N GLY A 18 -5.27 -10.74 1.19
CA GLY A 18 -3.89 -11.08 0.84
C GLY A 18 -3.73 -11.53 -0.62
N SER A 19 -2.54 -11.31 -1.19
CA SER A 19 -2.25 -11.59 -2.61
C SER A 19 -2.47 -13.05 -3.02
N ALA A 20 -2.27 -14.00 -2.10
CA ALA A 20 -2.53 -15.42 -2.36
C ALA A 20 -4.03 -15.69 -2.63
N LEU A 21 -4.92 -15.08 -1.86
CA LEU A 21 -6.37 -15.18 -2.05
C LEU A 21 -6.81 -14.38 -3.28
N GLY A 22 -6.22 -13.22 -3.54
CA GLY A 22 -6.46 -12.44 -4.76
C GLY A 22 -6.23 -13.25 -6.04
N LYS A 23 -5.17 -14.06 -6.07
CA LYS A 23 -4.90 -14.98 -7.19
C LYS A 23 -5.98 -16.05 -7.35
N ILE A 24 -6.57 -16.53 -6.26
CA ILE A 24 -7.68 -17.50 -6.30
C ILE A 24 -8.93 -16.85 -6.87
N VAL A 25 -9.27 -15.64 -6.40
CA VAL A 25 -10.40 -14.86 -6.90
C VAL A 25 -10.26 -14.59 -8.40
N MET A 26 -9.09 -14.17 -8.82
CA MET A 26 -8.79 -13.88 -10.23
C MET A 26 -8.95 -15.11 -11.13
N ARG A 27 -8.48 -16.29 -10.68
CA ARG A 27 -8.66 -17.55 -11.42
C ARG A 27 -10.14 -17.91 -11.56
N ALA A 28 -10.92 -17.78 -10.47
CA ALA A 28 -12.35 -18.06 -10.48
C ALA A 28 -13.11 -17.09 -11.41
N ALA A 29 -12.75 -15.81 -11.39
CA ALA A 29 -13.34 -14.80 -12.27
C ALA A 29 -13.07 -15.07 -13.75
N ALA A 30 -11.90 -15.61 -14.09
CA ALA A 30 -11.50 -15.93 -15.45
C ALA A 30 -12.42 -16.97 -16.13
N GLU A 31 -13.00 -17.90 -15.38
CA GLU A 31 -13.95 -18.91 -15.89
C GLU A 31 -15.20 -18.28 -16.54
N PHE A 32 -15.57 -17.07 -16.09
CA PHE A 32 -16.74 -16.34 -16.57
C PHE A 32 -16.40 -15.04 -17.30
N LEU A 33 -15.12 -14.74 -17.52
CA LEU A 33 -14.61 -13.46 -18.03
C LEU A 33 -15.09 -12.27 -17.19
N THR A 34 -15.27 -12.49 -15.89
CA THR A 34 -15.71 -11.44 -14.95
C THR A 34 -14.55 -10.50 -14.65
N PRO A 35 -14.70 -9.18 -14.86
CA PRO A 35 -13.72 -8.20 -14.44
C PRO A 35 -13.58 -8.17 -12.92
N VAL A 36 -12.36 -7.92 -12.44
CA VAL A 36 -12.06 -7.87 -11.00
C VAL A 36 -11.37 -6.58 -10.62
N THR A 37 -11.66 -6.10 -9.41
CA THR A 37 -10.85 -5.10 -8.69
C THR A 37 -10.27 -5.77 -7.47
N LEU A 38 -8.95 -5.77 -7.35
CA LEU A 38 -8.23 -6.42 -6.26
C LEU A 38 -7.50 -5.38 -5.42
N GLU A 39 -7.87 -5.30 -4.15
CA GLU A 39 -7.21 -4.53 -3.11
C GLU A 39 -6.40 -5.48 -2.24
N LEU A 40 -5.11 -5.49 -2.45
CA LEU A 40 -4.20 -6.42 -1.80
C LEU A 40 -3.28 -5.65 -0.85
N GLY A 41 -2.33 -6.33 -0.25
CA GLY A 41 -1.35 -5.71 0.63
C GLY A 41 0.00 -5.51 -0.05
N GLY A 42 1.02 -5.45 0.74
CA GLY A 42 2.41 -5.33 0.30
C GLY A 42 3.31 -4.71 1.36
N LYS A 43 4.59 -4.59 1.05
CA LYS A 43 5.58 -3.98 1.94
C LYS A 43 5.67 -2.48 1.64
N SER A 44 4.77 -1.70 2.26
CA SER A 44 4.71 -0.24 2.09
C SER A 44 5.91 0.47 2.74
N PRO A 45 6.88 0.99 1.94
CA PRO A 45 8.05 1.67 2.47
C PRO A 45 7.72 3.06 3.01
N CYS A 46 8.41 3.45 4.08
CA CYS A 46 8.38 4.79 4.61
C CYS A 46 9.80 5.36 4.61
N ILE A 47 10.06 6.30 3.71
CA ILE A 47 11.36 6.96 3.54
C ILE A 47 11.41 8.20 4.43
N VAL A 48 12.44 8.31 5.26
CA VAL A 48 12.66 9.49 6.10
C VAL A 48 14.02 10.09 5.77
N ASP A 49 13.98 11.17 4.98
CA ASP A 49 15.15 11.93 4.57
C ASP A 49 15.69 12.79 5.72
N ARG A 50 16.98 13.10 5.72
CA ARG A 50 17.64 13.96 6.71
C ARG A 50 16.99 15.34 6.92
N SER A 51 16.24 15.79 5.93
CA SER A 51 15.51 17.07 5.97
C SER A 51 14.13 16.98 6.63
N ALA A 52 13.73 15.80 7.13
CA ALA A 52 12.45 15.62 7.78
C ALA A 52 12.34 16.39 9.11
N SER A 53 11.14 16.92 9.38
CA SER A 53 10.82 17.43 10.71
C SER A 53 10.66 16.25 11.68
N LEU A 54 11.71 15.97 12.45
CA LEU A 54 11.89 14.72 13.20
C LEU A 54 10.67 14.38 14.08
N LYS A 55 10.24 15.32 14.94
CA LYS A 55 9.11 15.09 15.86
C LYS A 55 7.78 14.87 15.12
N VAL A 56 7.55 15.64 14.04
CA VAL A 56 6.34 15.49 13.24
C VAL A 56 6.32 14.16 12.52
N ALA A 57 7.44 13.79 11.89
CA ALA A 57 7.58 12.50 11.22
C ALA A 57 7.38 11.35 12.21
N ALA A 58 8.06 11.38 13.34
CA ALA A 58 7.94 10.37 14.39
C ALA A 58 6.50 10.19 14.87
N LYS A 59 5.79 11.27 15.17
CA LYS A 59 4.40 11.23 15.66
C LYS A 59 3.45 10.63 14.60
N ARG A 60 3.60 11.02 13.33
CA ARG A 60 2.76 10.51 12.22
C ARG A 60 3.06 9.05 11.91
N ILE A 61 4.34 8.66 11.92
CA ILE A 61 4.76 7.27 11.75
C ILE A 61 4.26 6.41 12.92
N ALA A 62 4.44 6.86 14.15
CA ALA A 62 3.97 6.17 15.35
C ALA A 62 2.48 5.90 15.28
N TRP A 63 1.68 6.91 14.97
CA TRP A 63 0.23 6.78 14.81
C TRP A 63 -0.14 5.79 13.70
N SER A 64 0.41 5.98 12.51
CA SER A 64 0.06 5.16 11.34
C SER A 64 0.49 3.69 11.50
N LYS A 65 1.54 3.41 12.28
CA LYS A 65 1.96 2.05 12.58
C LYS A 65 1.11 1.38 13.65
N THR A 66 0.49 2.14 14.56
CA THR A 66 -0.22 1.55 15.70
C THR A 66 -1.74 1.61 15.58
N ILE A 67 -2.29 2.37 14.63
CA ILE A 67 -3.72 2.27 14.31
C ILE A 67 -4.05 0.82 13.94
N ASN A 68 -5.09 0.24 14.57
CA ASN A 68 -5.46 -1.17 14.45
C ASN A 68 -4.28 -2.15 14.72
N ALA A 69 -3.32 -1.78 15.58
CA ALA A 69 -2.08 -2.53 15.83
C ALA A 69 -1.28 -2.82 14.56
N GLY A 70 -1.27 -1.93 13.58
CA GLY A 70 -0.59 -2.10 12.30
C GLY A 70 -1.21 -3.12 11.35
N GLN A 71 -2.38 -3.64 11.66
CA GLN A 71 -3.15 -4.56 10.82
C GLN A 71 -3.93 -3.79 9.75
N THR A 72 -3.21 -3.10 8.89
CA THR A 72 -3.74 -2.22 7.84
C THR A 72 -2.85 -2.34 6.61
N CYS A 73 -3.44 -2.55 5.44
CA CYS A 73 -2.74 -2.79 4.16
C CYS A 73 -1.83 -1.64 3.72
N ILE A 74 -2.07 -0.43 4.22
CA ILE A 74 -1.26 0.78 3.96
C ILE A 74 -0.46 1.23 5.19
N ALA A 75 -0.41 0.45 6.29
CA ALA A 75 0.48 0.79 7.39
C ALA A 75 1.94 0.82 6.90
N PRO A 76 2.79 1.75 7.38
CA PRO A 76 4.23 1.67 7.13
C PRO A 76 4.75 0.28 7.50
N ASP A 77 5.23 -0.47 6.52
CA ASP A 77 5.68 -1.84 6.76
C ASP A 77 7.11 -1.86 7.26
N TYR A 78 7.97 -0.99 6.71
CA TYR A 78 9.33 -0.76 7.15
C TYR A 78 9.76 0.69 6.94
N LEU A 79 10.77 1.14 7.69
CA LEU A 79 11.38 2.45 7.55
C LEU A 79 12.71 2.36 6.81
N LEU A 80 12.91 3.25 5.86
CA LEU A 80 14.20 3.62 5.30
C LEU A 80 14.56 4.98 5.85
N VAL A 81 15.59 5.09 6.67
CA VAL A 81 15.91 6.31 7.40
C VAL A 81 17.35 6.74 7.09
N HIS A 82 17.54 8.01 6.76
CA HIS A 82 18.88 8.54 6.56
C HIS A 82 19.71 8.35 7.84
N ASN A 83 20.92 7.80 7.71
CA ASN A 83 21.74 7.38 8.84
C ASN A 83 22.01 8.48 9.86
N SER A 84 22.13 9.75 9.42
CA SER A 84 22.38 10.88 10.32
C SER A 84 21.26 11.17 11.32
N ILE A 85 20.04 10.67 11.08
CA ILE A 85 18.87 10.92 11.95
C ILE A 85 18.24 9.64 12.49
N LYS A 86 18.76 8.46 12.11
CA LYS A 86 18.16 7.17 12.41
C LYS A 86 17.93 6.92 13.91
N GLU A 87 18.95 7.10 14.72
CA GLU A 87 18.83 6.89 16.17
C GLU A 87 17.86 7.87 16.82
N ALA A 88 17.93 9.14 16.44
CA ALA A 88 17.04 10.17 16.96
C ALA A 88 15.57 9.91 16.56
N LEU A 89 15.32 9.49 15.32
CA LEU A 89 13.97 9.16 14.85
C LEU A 89 13.38 7.97 15.61
N MET A 90 14.15 6.90 15.79
CA MET A 90 13.69 5.73 16.55
C MET A 90 13.28 6.08 17.96
N LYS A 91 14.07 6.93 18.64
CA LYS A 91 13.76 7.42 19.99
C LYS A 91 12.49 8.28 20.01
N GLU A 92 12.34 9.19 19.06
CA GLU A 92 11.15 10.05 18.97
C GLU A 92 9.87 9.23 18.67
N ILE A 93 9.96 8.15 17.87
CA ILE A 93 8.85 7.23 17.62
C ILE A 93 8.43 6.53 18.92
N ASP A 94 9.39 6.01 19.68
CA ASP A 94 9.12 5.37 20.98
C ASP A 94 8.50 6.35 21.97
N CYS A 95 9.03 7.57 22.05
CA CYS A 95 8.42 8.63 22.86
C CYS A 95 6.97 8.91 22.43
N ALA A 96 6.71 8.97 21.12
CA ALA A 96 5.35 9.20 20.61
C ALA A 96 4.39 8.07 20.96
N TRP A 97 4.82 6.81 20.94
CA TRP A 97 4.00 5.67 21.39
C TRP A 97 3.68 5.77 22.89
N ASN A 98 4.67 6.11 23.73
CA ASN A 98 4.47 6.29 25.14
C ASN A 98 3.54 7.50 25.44
N GLU A 99 3.61 8.57 24.66
CA GLU A 99 2.69 9.71 24.76
C GLU A 99 1.26 9.31 24.39
N MET A 100 1.05 8.50 23.34
CA MET A 100 -0.26 8.08 22.85
C MET A 100 -0.96 7.06 23.76
N TYR A 101 -0.21 6.12 24.30
CA TYR A 101 -0.78 4.95 24.97
C TYR A 101 -0.39 4.82 26.45
N GLY A 102 0.56 5.61 26.92
CA GLY A 102 1.15 5.44 28.25
C GLY A 102 2.27 4.37 28.26
N SER A 103 2.92 4.22 29.41
CA SER A 103 3.97 3.21 29.63
C SER A 103 3.64 2.38 30.87
N PRO A 104 3.50 1.04 30.75
CA PRO A 104 3.70 0.24 29.53
C PRO A 104 2.50 0.35 28.55
N VAL A 105 2.78 0.37 27.25
CA VAL A 105 1.77 0.51 26.17
C VAL A 105 0.66 -0.54 26.26
N LEU A 106 1.00 -1.79 26.63
CA LEU A 106 0.04 -2.90 26.74
C LEU A 106 -0.98 -2.73 27.87
N ALA A 107 -0.74 -1.82 28.81
CA ALA A 107 -1.72 -1.48 29.87
C ALA A 107 -2.78 -0.48 29.38
N SER A 108 -2.59 0.13 28.22
CA SER A 108 -3.52 1.11 27.67
C SER A 108 -4.83 0.47 27.23
N PRO A 109 -5.99 0.96 27.67
CA PRO A 109 -7.29 0.46 27.20
C PRO A 109 -7.56 0.85 25.73
N ASN A 110 -6.78 1.79 25.18
CA ASN A 110 -6.91 2.27 23.80
C ASN A 110 -5.98 1.55 22.83
N TYR A 111 -5.07 0.67 23.32
CA TYR A 111 -4.17 -0.06 22.44
C TYR A 111 -4.82 -1.34 21.91
N PRO A 112 -4.96 -1.50 20.57
CA PRO A 112 -5.69 -2.62 19.99
C PRO A 112 -4.91 -3.93 20.10
N LYS A 113 -5.64 -5.04 19.90
CA LYS A 113 -5.08 -6.40 19.89
C LYS A 113 -4.91 -6.94 18.48
N ILE A 114 -4.11 -7.99 18.34
CA ILE A 114 -4.02 -8.78 17.12
C ILE A 114 -5.31 -9.62 17.01
N ILE A 115 -5.86 -9.71 15.79
CA ILE A 115 -7.18 -10.24 15.52
C ILE A 115 -7.39 -11.67 16.02
N HIS A 116 -6.35 -12.51 15.95
CA HIS A 116 -6.41 -13.90 16.43
C HIS A 116 -5.01 -14.50 16.69
N GLN A 117 -4.97 -15.58 17.48
CA GLN A 117 -3.75 -16.24 17.97
C GLN A 117 -2.78 -16.62 16.85
N ARG A 118 -3.25 -17.12 15.72
CA ARG A 118 -2.38 -17.51 14.58
C ARG A 118 -1.57 -16.33 14.07
N HIS A 119 -2.16 -15.14 13.95
CA HIS A 119 -1.42 -13.94 13.53
C HIS A 119 -0.47 -13.42 14.61
N PHE A 120 -0.90 -13.50 15.87
CA PHE A 120 -0.03 -13.20 17.00
C PHE A 120 1.23 -14.08 16.98
N ASP A 121 1.07 -15.41 16.89
CA ASP A 121 2.20 -16.35 16.88
C ASP A 121 3.13 -16.11 15.67
N ARG A 122 2.57 -15.77 14.51
CA ARG A 122 3.36 -15.39 13.32
C ARG A 122 4.20 -14.14 13.59
N LEU A 123 3.61 -13.09 14.13
CA LEU A 123 4.30 -11.84 14.43
C LEU A 123 5.41 -12.03 15.48
N VAL A 124 5.15 -12.81 16.52
CA VAL A 124 6.17 -13.14 17.53
C VAL A 124 7.37 -13.86 16.91
N LYS A 125 7.13 -14.77 15.94
CA LYS A 125 8.22 -15.45 15.21
C LYS A 125 9.04 -14.51 14.32
N LEU A 126 8.43 -13.44 13.79
CA LEU A 126 9.14 -12.43 12.99
C LEU A 126 9.97 -11.47 13.84
N MET A 127 9.73 -11.43 15.14
CA MET A 127 10.42 -10.52 16.06
C MET A 127 11.72 -11.13 16.55
N ASP A 128 12.82 -10.81 15.86
CA ASP A 128 14.18 -11.19 16.31
C ASP A 128 14.56 -10.38 17.54
N SER A 129 14.66 -11.07 18.69
CA SER A 129 14.97 -10.44 19.98
C SER A 129 16.30 -9.72 20.01
N SER A 130 17.28 -10.14 19.22
CA SER A 130 18.60 -9.51 19.13
C SER A 130 18.57 -8.15 18.43
N LYS A 131 17.53 -7.89 17.63
CA LYS A 131 17.34 -6.66 16.86
C LYS A 131 16.37 -5.69 17.51
N ILE A 132 15.72 -6.05 18.61
CA ILE A 132 14.80 -5.14 19.30
C ILE A 132 15.56 -3.93 19.85
N LYS A 133 15.15 -2.74 19.42
CA LYS A 133 15.64 -1.46 19.94
C LYS A 133 14.70 -0.89 20.99
N PHE A 134 13.39 -0.91 20.73
CA PHE A 134 12.33 -0.44 21.61
C PHE A 134 11.13 -1.38 21.53
N GLY A 135 10.34 -1.50 22.57
CA GLY A 135 9.16 -2.36 22.63
C GLY A 135 9.50 -3.82 22.95
N GLY A 136 8.96 -4.78 22.20
CA GLY A 136 9.20 -6.20 22.34
C GLY A 136 8.31 -6.92 23.34
N ALA A 137 7.52 -6.21 24.14
CA ALA A 137 6.61 -6.84 25.10
C ALA A 137 5.44 -7.50 24.37
N VAL A 138 5.03 -8.68 24.86
CA VAL A 138 3.90 -9.44 24.34
C VAL A 138 3.00 -9.92 25.46
N ASN A 139 1.70 -9.96 25.19
CA ASN A 139 0.71 -10.58 26.08
C ASN A 139 -0.10 -11.57 25.25
N LYS A 140 0.15 -12.87 25.49
CA LYS A 140 -0.50 -13.96 24.76
C LYS A 140 -1.98 -14.09 25.10
N GLU A 141 -2.35 -13.82 26.35
CA GLU A 141 -3.74 -13.97 26.83
C GLU A 141 -4.66 -12.94 26.16
N THR A 142 -4.18 -11.70 26.00
CA THR A 142 -4.91 -10.62 25.34
C THR A 142 -4.64 -10.53 23.84
N CYS A 143 -3.77 -11.35 23.28
CA CYS A 143 -3.28 -11.27 21.89
C CYS A 143 -2.70 -9.88 21.56
N GLN A 144 -1.91 -9.29 22.45
CA GLN A 144 -1.32 -7.97 22.22
C GLN A 144 0.20 -8.07 22.08
N ILE A 145 0.73 -7.28 21.15
CA ILE A 145 2.16 -7.09 20.92
C ILE A 145 2.42 -5.59 21.01
N ALA A 146 3.31 -5.17 21.88
CA ALA A 146 3.70 -3.77 21.97
C ALA A 146 4.30 -3.29 20.65
N PRO A 147 4.13 -2.01 20.27
CA PRO A 147 4.82 -1.44 19.14
C PRO A 147 6.31 -1.65 19.32
N THR A 148 6.95 -2.21 18.29
CA THR A 148 8.33 -2.70 18.42
C THR A 148 9.16 -2.19 17.25
N ILE A 149 10.25 -1.49 17.57
CA ILE A 149 11.28 -1.10 16.60
C ILE A 149 12.38 -2.14 16.56
N LEU A 150 12.64 -2.64 15.35
CA LEU A 150 13.76 -3.53 15.07
C LEU A 150 14.83 -2.77 14.30
N LYS A 151 16.06 -2.73 14.86
CA LYS A 151 17.22 -2.08 14.24
C LYS A 151 18.07 -3.11 13.48
N ASP A 152 18.97 -2.61 12.65
CA ASP A 152 19.98 -3.41 11.94
C ASP A 152 19.35 -4.57 11.13
N VAL A 153 18.18 -4.30 10.55
CA VAL A 153 17.43 -5.25 9.73
C VAL A 153 18.02 -5.29 8.32
N SER A 154 18.26 -6.51 7.82
CA SER A 154 18.62 -6.78 6.43
C SER A 154 17.39 -7.05 5.58
N THR A 155 17.47 -6.80 4.28
CA THR A 155 16.42 -7.21 3.31
C THR A 155 16.20 -8.72 3.29
N ASP A 156 17.15 -9.52 3.74
CA ASP A 156 17.09 -10.99 3.76
C ASP A 156 16.47 -11.56 5.05
N ASP A 157 16.23 -10.70 6.05
CA ASP A 157 15.61 -11.13 7.31
C ASP A 157 14.16 -11.60 7.08
N PRO A 158 13.68 -12.59 7.85
CA PRO A 158 12.31 -13.12 7.70
C PRO A 158 11.21 -12.04 7.74
N ILE A 159 11.37 -11.01 8.56
CA ILE A 159 10.43 -9.90 8.67
C ILE A 159 10.32 -9.06 7.38
N MET A 160 11.32 -9.16 6.49
CA MET A 160 11.32 -8.45 5.20
C MET A 160 10.80 -9.31 4.06
N GLN A 161 10.51 -10.61 4.26
CA GLN A 161 10.07 -11.52 3.20
C GLN A 161 8.54 -11.55 2.99
N GLU A 162 7.77 -11.03 3.93
CA GLU A 162 6.31 -10.95 3.85
C GLU A 162 5.80 -9.60 4.39
N GLU A 163 4.54 -9.26 4.07
CA GLU A 163 3.84 -8.14 4.70
C GLU A 163 3.70 -8.41 6.20
N ILE A 164 4.12 -7.46 7.03
CA ILE A 164 4.11 -7.63 8.49
C ILE A 164 2.67 -7.67 9.00
N PHE A 165 1.83 -6.73 8.61
CA PHE A 165 0.43 -6.62 9.06
C PHE A 165 0.31 -6.71 10.58
N GLY A 166 1.11 -5.89 11.26
CA GLY A 166 1.26 -5.90 12.71
C GLY A 166 2.15 -4.74 13.22
N PRO A 167 2.34 -4.62 14.54
CA PRO A 167 2.99 -3.46 15.17
C PRO A 167 4.52 -3.54 15.22
N LEU A 168 5.12 -4.33 14.35
CA LEU A 168 6.58 -4.44 14.22
C LEU A 168 7.07 -3.47 13.14
N LEU A 169 8.12 -2.71 13.42
CA LEU A 169 8.65 -1.68 12.55
C LEU A 169 10.16 -1.86 12.34
N PRO A 170 10.55 -2.61 11.30
CA PRO A 170 11.96 -2.72 10.91
C PRO A 170 12.49 -1.39 10.41
N VAL A 171 13.73 -1.06 10.78
CA VAL A 171 14.42 0.17 10.39
C VAL A 171 15.72 -0.17 9.69
N ILE A 172 15.86 0.31 8.45
CA ILE A 172 17.05 0.17 7.61
C ILE A 172 17.62 1.57 7.37
N GLY A 173 18.93 1.73 7.57
CA GLY A 173 19.63 2.98 7.30
C GLY A 173 20.00 3.11 5.84
N PHE A 174 20.11 4.36 5.36
CA PHE A 174 20.69 4.69 4.06
C PHE A 174 21.48 6.00 4.14
N ASP A 175 22.42 6.22 3.27
CA ASP A 175 23.18 7.45 3.15
C ASP A 175 22.77 8.28 1.93
N THR A 176 22.34 7.62 0.85
CA THR A 176 21.87 8.25 -0.37
C THR A 176 20.46 7.78 -0.73
N ILE A 177 19.69 8.64 -1.38
CA ILE A 177 18.33 8.29 -1.80
C ILE A 177 18.33 7.16 -2.83
N GLU A 178 19.40 7.03 -3.60
CA GLU A 178 19.62 5.96 -4.57
C GLU A 178 19.69 4.59 -3.89
N GLU A 179 20.35 4.50 -2.72
CA GLU A 179 20.38 3.29 -1.91
C GLU A 179 18.97 2.92 -1.41
N ALA A 180 18.22 3.90 -0.91
CA ALA A 180 16.84 3.67 -0.49
C ALA A 180 15.96 3.17 -1.64
N LEU A 181 16.09 3.74 -2.84
CA LEU A 181 15.38 3.31 -4.04
C LEU A 181 15.79 1.89 -4.46
N ALA A 182 17.08 1.57 -4.43
CA ALA A 182 17.58 0.24 -4.76
C ALA A 182 17.04 -0.82 -3.78
N LEU A 183 16.88 -0.49 -2.50
CA LEU A 183 16.26 -1.37 -1.51
C LEU A 183 14.76 -1.59 -1.81
N ILE A 184 14.02 -0.53 -2.14
CA ILE A 184 12.60 -0.64 -2.48
C ILE A 184 12.40 -1.51 -3.71
N HIS A 185 13.23 -1.36 -4.72
CA HIS A 185 13.13 -2.11 -5.99
C HIS A 185 13.45 -3.60 -5.86
N LYS A 186 13.96 -4.07 -4.72
CA LYS A 186 14.09 -5.51 -4.42
C LYS A 186 12.74 -6.17 -4.12
N PHE A 187 11.73 -5.39 -3.76
CA PHE A 187 10.41 -5.89 -3.39
C PHE A 187 9.38 -5.64 -4.49
N GLU A 188 8.26 -6.34 -4.39
CA GLU A 188 7.11 -6.12 -5.24
C GLU A 188 6.49 -4.73 -5.02
N LYS A 189 5.79 -4.23 -6.04
CA LYS A 189 5.17 -2.91 -6.02
C LYS A 189 4.22 -2.77 -4.84
N PRO A 190 4.46 -1.81 -3.92
CA PRO A 190 3.66 -1.66 -2.71
C PRO A 190 2.33 -0.97 -2.98
N LEU A 191 1.37 -1.17 -2.07
CA LEU A 191 0.09 -0.44 -2.09
C LEU A 191 0.29 1.04 -1.77
N ALA A 192 1.19 1.37 -0.84
CA ALA A 192 1.49 2.75 -0.49
C ALA A 192 2.99 3.01 -0.33
N VAL A 193 3.41 4.26 -0.57
CA VAL A 193 4.76 4.78 -0.31
C VAL A 193 4.66 6.09 0.45
N TYR A 194 5.50 6.25 1.47
CA TYR A 194 5.56 7.45 2.28
C TYR A 194 6.93 8.10 2.19
N TYR A 195 6.94 9.43 2.07
CA TYR A 195 8.16 10.21 2.07
C TYR A 195 8.06 11.33 3.08
N TYR A 196 9.00 11.39 4.01
CA TYR A 196 9.16 12.47 4.98
C TYR A 196 10.44 13.23 4.69
N GLY A 197 10.31 14.55 4.49
CA GLY A 197 11.41 15.45 4.19
C GLY A 197 10.98 16.67 3.42
N ASN A 198 11.92 17.31 2.73
CA ASN A 198 11.63 18.46 1.90
C ASN A 198 10.69 18.08 0.74
N SER A 199 9.51 18.69 0.68
CA SER A 199 8.48 18.38 -0.32
C SER A 199 8.93 18.58 -1.76
N SER A 200 9.86 19.52 -2.03
CA SER A 200 10.39 19.72 -3.37
C SER A 200 11.23 18.53 -3.89
N LYS A 201 11.77 17.72 -2.98
CA LYS A 201 12.52 16.50 -3.31
C LYS A 201 11.65 15.26 -3.37
N ALA A 202 10.44 15.31 -2.82
CA ALA A 202 9.56 14.16 -2.71
C ALA A 202 9.08 13.64 -4.07
N GLN A 203 8.57 14.51 -4.93
CA GLN A 203 8.01 14.11 -6.22
C GLN A 203 9.02 13.38 -7.14
N PRO A 204 10.26 13.84 -7.30
CA PRO A 204 11.28 13.11 -8.07
C PRO A 204 11.58 11.71 -7.50
N VAL A 205 11.51 11.52 -6.18
CA VAL A 205 11.70 10.22 -5.53
C VAL A 205 10.49 9.32 -5.77
N LEU A 206 9.28 9.82 -5.54
CA LEU A 206 8.04 9.06 -5.72
C LEU A 206 7.82 8.63 -7.17
N ASN A 207 8.21 9.46 -8.16
CA ASN A 207 8.12 9.12 -9.58
C ASN A 207 9.01 7.93 -9.99
N LYS A 208 10.01 7.58 -9.18
CA LYS A 208 10.87 6.41 -9.40
C LYS A 208 10.30 5.13 -8.78
N ILE A 209 9.20 5.21 -8.03
CA ILE A 209 8.60 4.08 -7.33
C ILE A 209 7.19 3.85 -7.86
N SER A 210 6.95 2.70 -8.49
CA SER A 210 5.59 2.31 -8.87
C SER A 210 4.84 1.80 -7.64
N SER A 211 3.76 2.48 -7.24
CA SER A 211 2.93 2.15 -6.08
C SER A 211 1.47 2.46 -6.34
N GLY A 212 0.57 1.95 -5.52
CA GLY A 212 -0.85 2.28 -5.59
C GLY A 212 -1.13 3.74 -5.22
N GLY A 213 -0.52 4.23 -4.14
CA GLY A 213 -0.65 5.61 -3.70
C GLY A 213 0.56 6.08 -2.90
N ALA A 214 0.60 7.37 -2.54
CA ALA A 214 1.69 7.94 -1.76
C ALA A 214 1.21 9.09 -0.87
N CYS A 215 1.97 9.36 0.22
CA CYS A 215 1.86 10.60 0.98
C CYS A 215 3.23 11.25 1.14
N ILE A 216 3.25 12.58 1.14
CA ILE A 216 4.42 13.40 1.45
C ILE A 216 4.21 14.01 2.83
N ASN A 217 5.17 13.79 3.73
CA ASN A 217 5.13 14.22 5.11
C ASN A 217 3.90 13.75 5.90
N ASP A 218 3.27 12.68 5.46
CA ASP A 218 2.19 12.00 6.16
C ASP A 218 2.20 10.49 5.83
N ALA A 219 1.34 9.72 6.48
CA ALA A 219 1.09 8.32 6.17
C ALA A 219 -0.41 8.02 6.23
N MET A 220 -0.89 7.10 5.39
CA MET A 220 -2.26 6.62 5.32
C MET A 220 -3.32 7.65 4.88
N MET A 221 -3.09 8.97 5.05
CA MET A 221 -4.09 10.02 4.86
C MET A 221 -4.58 10.18 3.41
N HIS A 222 -3.86 9.66 2.42
CA HIS A 222 -4.35 9.63 1.03
C HIS A 222 -5.64 8.80 0.88
N MET A 223 -5.83 7.79 1.73
CA MET A 223 -7.06 6.99 1.78
C MET A 223 -8.27 7.80 2.28
N ALA A 224 -8.05 8.79 3.15
CA ALA A 224 -9.13 9.57 3.73
C ALA A 224 -9.73 10.61 2.76
N ASN A 225 -9.06 10.91 1.65
CA ASN A 225 -9.54 11.88 0.66
C ASN A 225 -10.39 11.18 -0.42
N PRO A 226 -11.72 11.39 -0.47
CA PRO A 226 -12.62 10.73 -1.41
C PRO A 226 -12.38 11.14 -2.88
N ASN A 227 -11.63 12.22 -3.13
CA ASN A 227 -11.32 12.67 -4.49
C ASN A 227 -10.06 12.00 -5.06
N LEU A 228 -9.30 11.26 -4.25
CA LEU A 228 -8.16 10.49 -4.70
C LEU A 228 -8.59 9.05 -4.99
N PRO A 229 -8.16 8.47 -6.15
CA PRO A 229 -8.34 7.04 -6.37
C PRO A 229 -7.54 6.25 -5.34
N PHE A 230 -8.11 5.16 -4.85
CA PHE A 230 -7.41 4.21 -4.00
C PHE A 230 -7.38 2.85 -4.67
N GLY A 231 -6.20 2.28 -4.82
CA GLY A 231 -6.00 0.98 -5.47
C GLY A 231 -4.53 0.63 -5.64
N GLY A 232 -4.26 -0.65 -5.82
CA GLY A 232 -2.90 -1.19 -5.95
C GLY A 232 -2.39 -1.27 -7.39
N VAL A 233 -1.14 -1.70 -7.54
CA VAL A 233 -0.49 -1.96 -8.81
C VAL A 233 0.34 -3.25 -8.75
N GLY A 234 0.18 -4.16 -9.71
CA GLY A 234 0.89 -5.45 -9.71
C GLY A 234 0.49 -6.33 -8.52
N HIS A 235 1.44 -6.70 -7.67
CA HIS A 235 1.18 -7.55 -6.51
C HIS A 235 0.35 -6.89 -5.40
N SER A 236 0.27 -5.56 -5.37
CA SER A 236 -0.60 -4.83 -4.44
C SER A 236 -2.05 -4.70 -4.92
N GLY A 237 -2.35 -5.18 -6.13
CA GLY A 237 -3.70 -5.19 -6.68
C GLY A 237 -3.81 -4.53 -8.04
N PHE A 238 -5.04 -4.31 -8.51
CA PHE A 238 -5.37 -3.51 -9.69
C PHE A 238 -6.83 -3.09 -9.69
N GLY A 239 -7.10 -2.04 -10.46
CA GLY A 239 -8.32 -1.27 -10.31
C GLY A 239 -8.16 -0.18 -9.26
N ALA A 240 -9.17 0.65 -9.14
CA ALA A 240 -9.22 1.71 -8.14
C ALA A 240 -10.65 2.03 -7.77
N TYR A 241 -10.84 2.52 -6.56
CA TYR A 241 -12.13 2.95 -6.04
C TYR A 241 -11.96 4.22 -5.19
N HIS A 242 -12.90 4.60 -4.40
CA HIS A 242 -13.16 5.85 -3.69
C HIS A 242 -13.85 6.91 -4.55
N GLY A 243 -14.88 7.54 -3.96
CA GLY A 243 -15.65 8.61 -4.59
C GLY A 243 -16.10 8.25 -6.01
N TYR A 244 -15.80 9.12 -6.96
CA TYR A 244 -16.16 8.90 -8.37
C TYR A 244 -15.50 7.65 -8.98
N ASN A 245 -14.33 7.25 -8.51
CA ASN A 245 -13.67 6.02 -9.00
C ASN A 245 -14.46 4.76 -8.61
N SER A 246 -15.18 4.76 -7.47
CA SER A 246 -16.10 3.67 -7.14
C SER A 246 -17.25 3.57 -8.15
N PHE A 247 -17.82 4.69 -8.55
CA PHE A 247 -18.83 4.70 -9.60
C PHE A 247 -18.28 4.12 -10.92
N LEU A 248 -17.08 4.54 -11.33
CA LEU A 248 -16.42 4.01 -12.54
C LEU A 248 -16.11 2.52 -12.43
N CYS A 249 -15.66 2.05 -11.26
CA CYS A 249 -15.33 0.65 -11.00
C CYS A 249 -16.51 -0.30 -11.23
N PHE A 250 -17.72 0.13 -10.84
CA PHE A 250 -18.94 -0.67 -10.98
C PHE A 250 -19.82 -0.25 -12.16
N SER A 251 -19.27 0.51 -13.12
CA SER A 251 -20.00 1.00 -14.28
C SER A 251 -19.33 0.60 -15.59
N HIS A 252 -20.14 0.32 -16.62
CA HIS A 252 -19.65 0.13 -17.98
C HIS A 252 -19.92 1.37 -18.82
N ARG A 253 -18.89 1.95 -19.44
CA ARG A 253 -19.02 3.07 -20.39
C ARG A 253 -19.29 2.53 -21.79
N LYS A 254 -20.54 2.66 -22.26
CA LYS A 254 -20.96 2.25 -23.61
C LYS A 254 -20.77 3.41 -24.57
N SER A 255 -20.01 3.19 -25.63
CA SER A 255 -19.88 4.14 -26.72
C SER A 255 -21.07 4.04 -27.67
N VAL A 256 -21.68 5.19 -28.00
CA VAL A 256 -22.75 5.28 -28.98
C VAL A 256 -22.42 6.40 -29.95
N LEU A 257 -22.29 6.06 -31.22
CA LEU A 257 -22.09 7.01 -32.31
C LEU A 257 -23.41 7.23 -33.06
N THR A 258 -23.85 8.48 -33.16
CA THR A 258 -24.95 8.86 -34.00
C THR A 258 -24.43 9.54 -35.26
N THR A 259 -24.75 8.99 -36.43
CA THR A 259 -24.39 9.57 -37.73
C THR A 259 -25.62 10.15 -38.38
N PRO A 260 -25.60 11.41 -38.85
CA PRO A 260 -26.71 12.00 -39.62
C PRO A 260 -27.00 11.18 -40.88
N THR A 261 -28.29 11.02 -41.20
CA THR A 261 -28.75 10.26 -42.38
C THR A 261 -28.82 11.11 -43.64
N TRP A 262 -28.69 12.44 -43.52
CA TRP A 262 -28.74 13.39 -44.64
C TRP A 262 -27.38 13.54 -45.37
N ILE A 263 -26.31 13.02 -44.78
CA ILE A 263 -24.97 12.97 -45.39
C ILE A 263 -24.41 11.56 -45.30
N ASP A 264 -23.94 11.05 -46.42
CA ASP A 264 -23.21 9.79 -46.47
C ASP A 264 -21.94 9.95 -47.31
N LEU A 265 -20.82 9.42 -46.79
CA LEU A 265 -19.53 9.67 -47.38
C LEU A 265 -19.15 8.51 -48.33
N PRO A 266 -19.08 8.74 -49.65
CA PRO A 266 -18.91 7.67 -50.64
C PRO A 266 -17.58 6.89 -50.52
N PHE A 267 -16.57 7.46 -49.90
CA PHE A 267 -15.32 6.77 -49.66
C PHE A 267 -15.41 5.67 -48.57
N LYS A 268 -16.51 5.64 -47.83
CA LYS A 268 -16.83 4.60 -46.83
C LYS A 268 -17.17 3.25 -47.47
N TYR A 269 -17.58 3.25 -48.72
CA TYR A 269 -18.07 2.08 -49.42
C TYR A 269 -17.19 1.65 -50.59
N VAL A 270 -17.24 0.36 -50.95
CA VAL A 270 -16.58 -0.19 -52.13
C VAL A 270 -17.13 0.48 -53.40
N PRO A 271 -16.30 0.89 -54.36
CA PRO A 271 -14.87 0.65 -54.51
C PRO A 271 -13.94 1.68 -53.85
N PHE A 272 -14.28 2.20 -52.68
CA PHE A 272 -13.46 3.11 -51.87
C PHE A 272 -12.92 4.35 -52.62
N LYS A 273 -13.74 4.98 -53.44
CA LYS A 273 -13.37 6.19 -54.18
C LYS A 273 -12.92 7.29 -53.20
N GLY A 274 -11.71 7.78 -53.36
CA GLY A 274 -11.14 8.80 -52.48
C GLY A 274 -10.40 8.31 -51.24
N PHE A 275 -10.18 6.99 -51.06
CA PHE A 275 -9.44 6.43 -49.91
C PHE A 275 -8.03 7.03 -49.74
N LYS A 276 -7.35 7.40 -50.84
CA LYS A 276 -6.06 8.11 -50.79
C LYS A 276 -6.15 9.47 -50.07
N TRP A 277 -7.29 10.13 -50.14
CA TRP A 277 -7.60 11.38 -49.44
C TRP A 277 -7.83 11.13 -47.94
N LEU A 278 -8.62 10.11 -47.62
CA LEU A 278 -8.89 9.73 -46.23
C LEU A 278 -7.63 9.36 -45.46
N LYS A 279 -6.71 8.63 -46.09
CA LYS A 279 -5.43 8.24 -45.50
C LYS A 279 -4.61 9.47 -45.04
N LYS A 280 -4.74 10.60 -45.71
CA LYS A 280 -4.04 11.86 -45.39
C LYS A 280 -4.59 12.59 -44.16
N PHE A 281 -5.83 12.25 -43.74
CA PHE A 281 -6.48 12.80 -42.52
C PHE A 281 -6.36 11.88 -41.31
N LEU A 282 -6.03 10.60 -41.49
CA LEU A 282 -5.89 9.61 -40.41
C LEU A 282 -4.43 9.37 -39.98
N THR A 283 -3.46 9.96 -40.67
CA THR A 283 -2.04 10.00 -40.31
C THR A 283 -1.63 11.43 -39.93
#